data_e661ab5c38d0a56afa451891466baae6
#
_entry.id   e661ab5c38d0a56afa451891466baae6
#
_cell.length_a   1.000
_cell.length_b   1.000
_cell.length_c   1.000
_cell.angle_alpha   90.00
_cell.angle_beta   90.00
_cell.angle_gamma   90.00
#
_symmetry.space_group_name_H-M   'P 1'
#
loop_
_entity.id
_entity.type
_entity.pdbx_description
1 polymer ?
#
loop_
_entity_poly.entity_id
_entity_poly.type
_entity_poly.pdbx_seq_one_letter_code
_entity_poly.pdbx_strand_id
1 'polypeptide(L)'
;MNPELSVRQVSMDLSAVRQALAALTSQDVFIGVPEDKTSREAAGDSGVSNALLAYVHEFGVPERGLPPRPSLLPGIGDIQKDAVEILKDAARQALIGNAAAVNTALNKIGILGQNAVRARFVSNEWPPLADSTLDARKKIGERTGKSGRTVATYGKSRRERGAVNPLIDTGQLRKAYTYVVRKKGNSALVVR
;
A
#
# COMPACT_ATOMS: atom_id res chain seq x y z
N MET A 1 -50.12 35.64 -38.42
CA MET A 1 -49.19 34.48 -38.49
C MET A 1 -48.54 34.31 -37.10
N ASN A 2 -49.04 33.34 -36.33
CA ASN A 2 -48.42 33.04 -35.03
C ASN A 2 -47.25 32.04 -35.28
N PRO A 3 -46.04 32.33 -34.83
CA PRO A 3 -44.98 31.32 -34.89
C PRO A 3 -45.29 30.23 -33.85
N GLU A 4 -45.55 29.02 -34.33
CA GLU A 4 -45.62 27.85 -33.43
C GLU A 4 -44.24 27.61 -32.84
N LEU A 5 -44.13 27.85 -31.53
CA LEU A 5 -42.96 27.44 -30.75
C LEU A 5 -43.01 25.93 -30.56
N SER A 6 -42.28 25.18 -31.42
CA SER A 6 -42.10 23.77 -31.24
C SER A 6 -41.10 23.51 -30.11
N VAL A 7 -41.61 23.12 -28.94
CA VAL A 7 -40.79 22.63 -27.86
C VAL A 7 -40.28 21.25 -28.24
N ARG A 8 -39.00 21.17 -28.63
CA ARG A 8 -38.33 19.89 -28.89
C ARG A 8 -38.03 19.23 -27.53
N GLN A 9 -38.81 18.23 -27.18
CA GLN A 9 -38.55 17.43 -25.99
C GLN A 9 -37.27 16.59 -26.22
N VAL A 10 -36.14 17.04 -25.69
CA VAL A 10 -34.90 16.31 -25.71
C VAL A 10 -34.96 15.26 -24.58
N SER A 11 -35.30 14.04 -24.93
CA SER A 11 -35.18 12.92 -23.97
C SER A 11 -33.68 12.64 -23.78
N MET A 12 -33.14 13.08 -22.64
CA MET A 12 -31.78 12.81 -22.28
C MET A 12 -31.69 11.34 -21.83
N ASP A 13 -31.05 10.48 -22.64
CA ASP A 13 -30.77 9.12 -22.23
C ASP A 13 -29.66 9.10 -21.19
N LEU A 14 -30.03 8.88 -19.93
CA LEU A 14 -29.13 8.81 -18.80
C LEU A 14 -28.53 7.39 -18.60
N SER A 15 -28.79 6.46 -19.50
CA SER A 15 -28.33 5.06 -19.36
C SER A 15 -26.79 4.98 -19.32
N ALA A 16 -26.11 5.68 -20.22
CA ALA A 16 -24.65 5.76 -20.27
C ALA A 16 -24.06 6.35 -18.98
N VAL A 17 -24.70 7.40 -18.44
CA VAL A 17 -24.27 8.03 -17.19
C VAL A 17 -24.43 7.06 -16.01
N ARG A 18 -25.56 6.34 -15.94
CA ARG A 18 -25.79 5.34 -14.90
C ARG A 18 -24.78 4.19 -14.99
N GLN A 19 -24.49 3.69 -16.18
CA GLN A 19 -23.49 2.64 -16.41
C GLN A 19 -22.08 3.11 -16.00
N ALA A 20 -21.69 4.32 -16.37
CA ALA A 20 -20.41 4.90 -16.00
C ALA A 20 -20.27 5.04 -14.47
N LEU A 21 -21.30 5.55 -13.79
CA LEU A 21 -21.34 5.64 -12.33
C LEU A 21 -21.28 4.26 -11.67
N ALA A 22 -22.03 3.31 -12.18
CA ALA A 22 -21.98 1.93 -11.67
C ALA A 22 -20.58 1.32 -11.82
N ALA A 23 -19.91 1.52 -12.96
CA ALA A 23 -18.54 1.05 -13.17
C ALA A 23 -17.55 1.68 -12.20
N LEU A 24 -17.62 3.02 -12.00
CA LEU A 24 -16.75 3.77 -11.09
C LEU A 24 -16.95 3.41 -9.62
N THR A 25 -18.16 3.05 -9.22
CA THR A 25 -18.50 2.78 -7.81
C THR A 25 -18.54 1.30 -7.46
N SER A 26 -18.35 0.41 -8.43
CA SER A 26 -18.46 -1.04 -8.25
C SER A 26 -17.25 -1.70 -7.61
N GLN A 27 -16.12 -1.01 -7.59
CA GLN A 27 -14.84 -1.56 -7.12
C GLN A 27 -14.09 -0.54 -6.26
N ASP A 28 -13.30 -1.05 -5.32
CA ASP A 28 -12.40 -0.28 -4.47
C ASP A 28 -10.96 -0.79 -4.63
N VAL A 29 -9.98 0.12 -4.49
CA VAL A 29 -8.56 -0.21 -4.42
C VAL A 29 -8.11 -0.17 -2.96
N PHE A 30 -7.60 -1.27 -2.48
CA PHE A 30 -7.01 -1.39 -1.15
C PHE A 30 -5.49 -1.47 -1.29
N ILE A 31 -4.77 -0.65 -0.52
CA ILE A 31 -3.32 -0.65 -0.45
C ILE A 31 -2.92 -0.99 0.98
N GLY A 32 -2.07 -1.99 1.16
CA GLY A 32 -1.67 -2.44 2.49
C GLY A 32 -1.00 -3.80 2.47
N VAL A 33 -1.08 -4.51 3.60
CA VAL A 33 -0.59 -5.88 3.75
C VAL A 33 -1.79 -6.83 3.74
N PRO A 34 -2.06 -7.54 2.63
CA PRO A 34 -3.17 -8.49 2.57
C PRO A 34 -2.84 -9.75 3.36
N GLU A 35 -3.87 -10.55 3.64
CA GLU A 35 -3.80 -11.73 4.51
C GLU A 35 -2.77 -12.76 4.04
N ASP A 36 -2.68 -13.01 2.74
CA ASP A 36 -1.73 -13.95 2.12
C ASP A 36 -0.26 -13.52 2.29
N LYS A 37 0.01 -12.25 2.60
CA LYS A 37 1.36 -11.69 2.84
C LYS A 37 1.61 -11.32 4.30
N THR A 38 0.73 -11.73 5.19
CA THR A 38 0.83 -11.45 6.62
C THR A 38 1.90 -12.29 7.29
N SER A 39 2.12 -13.54 6.85
CA SER A 39 3.13 -14.44 7.42
C SER A 39 4.56 -13.93 7.22
N ARG A 40 5.45 -14.26 8.15
CA ARG A 40 6.88 -13.93 8.11
C ARG A 40 7.73 -15.18 8.17
N GLU A 41 8.67 -15.30 7.25
CA GLU A 41 9.50 -16.51 7.10
C GLU A 41 10.63 -16.66 8.12
N ALA A 42 10.92 -15.76 9.00
CA ALA A 42 12.25 -15.81 9.60
C ALA A 42 12.44 -15.33 11.02
N ALA A 43 11.50 -15.42 11.86
CA ALA A 43 11.77 -15.03 13.24
C ALA A 43 11.39 -16.09 14.27
N GLY A 44 11.51 -17.38 13.92
CA GLY A 44 11.00 -18.41 14.83
C GLY A 44 9.57 -18.08 15.26
N ASP A 45 8.93 -18.84 16.01
CA ASP A 45 7.53 -18.69 16.46
C ASP A 45 7.26 -17.39 17.29
N SER A 46 7.67 -16.22 16.74
CA SER A 46 7.55 -14.92 17.42
C SER A 46 6.12 -14.35 17.36
N GLY A 47 5.20 -14.98 16.63
CA GLY A 47 3.81 -14.54 16.50
C GLY A 47 3.60 -13.16 15.85
N VAL A 48 4.68 -12.48 15.41
CA VAL A 48 4.62 -11.12 14.89
C VAL A 48 4.39 -11.15 13.37
N SER A 49 3.20 -10.76 12.94
CA SER A 49 2.82 -10.71 11.54
C SER A 49 3.30 -9.42 10.85
N ASN A 50 3.40 -9.44 9.49
CA ASN A 50 3.66 -8.22 8.72
C ASN A 50 2.55 -7.17 8.90
N ALA A 51 1.29 -7.58 9.05
CA ALA A 51 0.17 -6.68 9.29
C ALA A 51 0.30 -5.98 10.65
N LEU A 52 0.64 -6.72 11.72
CA LEU A 52 0.89 -6.14 13.03
C LEU A 52 2.08 -5.17 13.00
N LEU A 53 3.17 -5.52 12.33
CA LEU A 53 4.31 -4.61 12.19
C LEU A 53 3.96 -3.37 11.40
N ALA A 54 3.17 -3.50 10.32
CA ALA A 54 2.68 -2.36 9.57
C ALA A 54 1.91 -1.40 10.46
N TYR A 55 0.99 -1.92 11.29
CA TYR A 55 0.22 -1.15 12.25
C TYR A 55 1.11 -0.44 13.29
N VAL A 56 2.03 -1.19 13.90
CA VAL A 56 2.96 -0.65 14.91
C VAL A 56 3.85 0.44 14.32
N HIS A 57 4.32 0.28 13.08
CA HIS A 57 5.13 1.32 12.43
C HIS A 57 4.29 2.55 12.06
N GLU A 58 3.06 2.36 11.63
CA GLU A 58 2.20 3.49 11.25
C GLU A 58 1.83 4.37 12.44
N PHE A 59 1.49 3.76 13.57
CA PHE A 59 0.95 4.48 14.74
C PHE A 59 1.92 4.59 15.91
N GLY A 60 2.98 3.81 15.92
CA GLY A 60 3.88 3.70 17.08
C GLY A 60 3.27 2.91 18.23
N VAL A 61 4.01 2.79 19.32
CA VAL A 61 3.57 2.24 20.62
C VAL A 61 4.21 3.08 21.71
N PRO A 62 3.59 4.20 22.12
CA PRO A 62 4.17 5.14 23.08
C PRO A 62 4.56 4.47 24.41
N GLU A 63 3.74 3.53 24.90
CA GLU A 63 3.96 2.81 26.17
C GLU A 63 5.25 1.97 26.13
N ARG A 64 5.76 1.66 24.93
CA ARG A 64 7.01 0.93 24.73
C ARG A 64 8.15 1.81 24.19
N GLY A 65 7.95 3.14 24.16
CA GLY A 65 8.92 4.08 23.63
C GLY A 65 9.18 3.91 22.13
N LEU A 66 8.24 3.33 21.38
CA LEU A 66 8.35 3.15 19.92
C LEU A 66 7.67 4.32 19.20
N PRO A 67 8.44 5.24 18.58
CA PRO A 67 7.87 6.35 17.85
C PRO A 67 7.20 5.87 16.55
N PRO A 68 6.15 6.57 16.08
CA PRO A 68 5.52 6.28 14.80
C PRO A 68 6.50 6.53 13.64
N ARG A 69 6.42 5.69 12.65
CA ARG A 69 7.16 5.79 11.38
C ARG A 69 6.20 5.49 10.23
N PRO A 70 5.19 6.38 10.01
CA PRO A 70 4.12 6.13 9.08
C PRO A 70 4.63 6.07 7.65
N SER A 71 4.26 5.03 6.94
CA SER A 71 4.62 4.82 5.54
C SER A 71 3.41 4.71 4.63
N LEU A 72 2.30 4.18 5.16
CA LEU A 72 1.09 3.92 4.39
C LEU A 72 0.33 5.21 4.09
N LEU A 73 -0.08 5.94 5.13
CA LEU A 73 -0.86 7.17 4.97
C LEU A 73 -0.11 8.25 4.19
N PRO A 74 1.17 8.57 4.50
CA PRO A 74 1.94 9.52 3.70
C PRO A 74 2.13 9.06 2.25
N GLY A 75 2.42 7.76 2.02
CA GLY A 75 2.60 7.23 0.67
C GLY A 75 1.33 7.31 -0.17
N ILE A 76 0.14 7.10 0.42
CA ILE A 76 -1.14 7.32 -0.25
C ILE A 76 -1.35 8.82 -0.52
N GLY A 77 -1.00 9.68 0.43
CA GLY A 77 -1.07 11.13 0.26
C GLY A 77 -0.26 11.64 -0.93
N ASP A 78 0.93 11.08 -1.15
CA ASP A 78 1.81 11.46 -2.26
C ASP A 78 1.18 11.27 -3.63
N ILE A 79 0.33 10.25 -3.81
CA ILE A 79 -0.30 9.92 -5.09
C ILE A 79 -1.70 10.49 -5.26
N GLN A 80 -2.25 11.19 -4.27
CA GLN A 80 -3.66 11.60 -4.25
C GLN A 80 -4.04 12.43 -5.49
N LYS A 81 -3.20 13.38 -5.89
CA LYS A 81 -3.44 14.22 -7.06
C LYS A 81 -3.47 13.40 -8.34
N ASP A 82 -2.48 12.53 -8.52
CA ASP A 82 -2.37 11.67 -9.71
C ASP A 82 -3.54 10.68 -9.77
N ALA A 83 -3.94 10.11 -8.64
CA ALA A 83 -5.09 9.21 -8.56
C ALA A 83 -6.39 9.88 -8.99
N VAL A 84 -6.61 11.14 -8.58
CA VAL A 84 -7.78 11.93 -8.99
C VAL A 84 -7.79 12.16 -10.50
N GLU A 85 -6.67 12.54 -11.11
CA GLU A 85 -6.60 12.75 -12.57
C GLU A 85 -6.82 11.44 -13.34
N ILE A 86 -6.24 10.34 -12.88
CA ILE A 86 -6.46 9.01 -13.48
C ILE A 86 -7.95 8.62 -13.43
N LEU A 87 -8.62 8.87 -12.28
CA LEU A 87 -10.05 8.57 -12.14
C LEU A 87 -10.92 9.48 -13.01
N LYS A 88 -10.59 10.77 -13.15
CA LYS A 88 -11.30 11.68 -14.05
C LYS A 88 -11.24 11.20 -15.50
N ASP A 89 -10.07 10.77 -15.95
CA ASP A 89 -9.93 10.26 -17.32
C ASP A 89 -10.69 8.95 -17.51
N ALA A 90 -10.64 8.05 -16.53
CA ALA A 90 -11.42 6.82 -16.56
C ALA A 90 -12.93 7.09 -16.59
N ALA A 91 -13.40 8.09 -15.84
CA ALA A 91 -14.80 8.52 -15.85
C ALA A 91 -15.23 9.04 -17.22
N ARG A 92 -14.40 9.88 -17.87
CA ARG A 92 -14.66 10.36 -19.24
C ARG A 92 -14.76 9.19 -20.22
N GLN A 93 -13.84 8.22 -20.13
CA GLN A 93 -13.87 7.04 -20.97
C GLN A 93 -15.13 6.18 -20.74
N ALA A 94 -15.52 5.99 -19.47
CA ALA A 94 -16.72 5.25 -19.13
C ALA A 94 -18.00 5.90 -19.69
N LEU A 95 -18.08 7.24 -19.70
CA LEU A 95 -19.21 7.99 -20.25
C LEU A 95 -19.38 7.80 -21.77
N ILE A 96 -18.29 7.53 -22.48
CA ILE A 96 -18.32 7.23 -23.93
C ILE A 96 -18.41 5.73 -24.21
N GLY A 97 -18.77 4.92 -23.19
CA GLY A 97 -19.01 3.47 -23.33
C GLY A 97 -17.81 2.56 -23.00
N ASN A 98 -16.64 3.11 -22.70
CA ASN A 98 -15.45 2.31 -22.34
C ASN A 98 -15.38 2.07 -20.81
N ALA A 99 -16.27 1.24 -20.27
CA ALA A 99 -16.28 0.88 -18.85
C ALA A 99 -15.02 0.13 -18.38
N ALA A 100 -14.30 -0.55 -19.30
CA ALA A 100 -13.07 -1.26 -18.97
C ALA A 100 -11.94 -0.30 -18.53
N ALA A 101 -11.97 0.96 -18.96
CA ALA A 101 -11.02 1.99 -18.54
C ALA A 101 -10.99 2.19 -17.04
N VAL A 102 -12.12 2.00 -16.33
CA VAL A 102 -12.20 2.10 -14.87
C VAL A 102 -11.32 1.07 -14.19
N ASN A 103 -11.41 -0.21 -14.59
CA ASN A 103 -10.59 -1.26 -14.00
C ASN A 103 -9.09 -1.03 -14.26
N THR A 104 -8.73 -0.58 -15.46
CA THR A 104 -7.35 -0.20 -15.80
C THR A 104 -6.86 0.95 -14.91
N ALA A 105 -7.68 1.97 -14.69
CA ALA A 105 -7.36 3.11 -13.83
C ALA A 105 -7.15 2.68 -12.37
N LEU A 106 -8.04 1.83 -11.83
CA LEU A 106 -7.93 1.32 -10.45
C LEU A 106 -6.64 0.53 -10.25
N ASN A 107 -6.27 -0.34 -11.20
CA ASN A 107 -5.01 -1.07 -11.15
C ASN A 107 -3.80 -0.12 -11.23
N LYS A 108 -3.83 0.90 -12.11
CA LYS A 108 -2.78 1.92 -12.21
C LYS A 108 -2.61 2.66 -10.89
N ILE A 109 -3.69 3.08 -10.25
CA ILE A 109 -3.67 3.74 -8.93
C ILE A 109 -3.10 2.80 -7.87
N GLY A 110 -3.51 1.53 -7.88
CA GLY A 110 -2.98 0.51 -6.97
C GLY A 110 -1.47 0.35 -7.07
N ILE A 111 -0.94 0.26 -8.29
CA ILE A 111 0.52 0.18 -8.54
C ILE A 111 1.23 1.44 -8.06
N LEU A 112 0.70 2.63 -8.38
CA LEU A 112 1.28 3.90 -7.94
C LEU A 112 1.33 3.98 -6.41
N GLY A 113 0.22 3.66 -5.73
CA GLY A 113 0.15 3.70 -4.27
C GLY A 113 1.06 2.68 -3.60
N GLN A 114 1.09 1.44 -4.09
CA GLN A 114 2.03 0.44 -3.61
C GLN A 114 3.49 0.93 -3.72
N ASN A 115 3.85 1.53 -4.85
CA ASN A 115 5.20 2.02 -5.08
C ASN A 115 5.52 3.23 -4.20
N ALA A 116 4.58 4.16 -4.02
CA ALA A 116 4.74 5.32 -3.13
C ALA A 116 4.95 4.88 -1.67
N VAL A 117 4.12 3.96 -1.17
CA VAL A 117 4.31 3.38 0.17
C VAL A 117 5.68 2.72 0.31
N ARG A 118 6.10 1.92 -0.68
CA ARG A 118 7.41 1.27 -0.67
C ARG A 118 8.58 2.25 -0.77
N ALA A 119 8.39 3.40 -1.43
CA ALA A 119 9.40 4.46 -1.50
C ALA A 119 9.64 5.12 -0.15
N ARG A 120 8.58 5.30 0.67
CA ARG A 120 8.70 5.82 2.03
C ARG A 120 9.63 4.99 2.93
N PHE A 121 9.75 3.68 2.71
CA PHE A 121 10.70 2.85 3.44
C PHE A 121 12.17 3.22 3.17
N VAL A 122 12.46 3.90 2.08
CA VAL A 122 13.83 4.23 1.64
C VAL A 122 14.17 5.68 1.91
N SER A 123 13.18 6.57 2.09
CA SER A 123 13.38 8.01 2.28
C SER A 123 14.23 8.36 3.53
N ASN A 124 14.25 7.45 4.53
CA ASN A 124 15.01 7.59 5.77
C ASN A 124 14.69 8.88 6.57
N GLU A 125 13.48 9.39 6.46
CA GLU A 125 12.97 10.59 7.14
C GLU A 125 12.54 10.32 8.60
N TRP A 126 12.84 9.14 9.11
CA TRP A 126 12.37 8.65 10.41
C TRP A 126 13.35 8.95 11.54
N PRO A 127 12.86 9.04 12.78
CA PRO A 127 13.74 9.06 13.93
C PRO A 127 14.74 7.89 13.89
N PRO A 128 16.00 8.13 14.23
CA PRO A 128 17.03 7.08 14.17
C PRO A 128 16.68 5.89 15.06
N LEU A 129 17.32 4.77 14.77
CA LEU A 129 17.22 3.59 15.64
C LEU A 129 17.97 3.85 16.95
N ALA A 130 17.45 3.30 18.06
CA ALA A 130 18.18 3.29 19.31
C ALA A 130 19.49 2.49 19.16
N ASP A 131 20.53 2.92 19.89
CA ASP A 131 21.86 2.28 19.84
C ASP A 131 21.80 0.80 20.17
N SER A 132 20.97 0.42 21.13
CA SER A 132 20.74 -0.99 21.46
C SER A 132 20.22 -1.83 20.28
N THR A 133 19.38 -1.24 19.40
CA THR A 133 18.89 -1.89 18.19
C THR A 133 19.99 -1.99 17.13
N LEU A 134 20.80 -0.95 16.99
CA LEU A 134 21.95 -0.95 16.09
C LEU A 134 22.97 -2.02 16.49
N ASP A 135 23.24 -2.13 17.79
CA ASP A 135 24.16 -3.15 18.32
C ASP A 135 23.60 -4.56 18.18
N ALA A 136 22.32 -4.76 18.42
CA ALA A 136 21.67 -6.05 18.16
C ALA A 136 21.76 -6.45 16.68
N ARG A 137 21.60 -5.50 15.76
CA ARG A 137 21.76 -5.74 14.31
C ARG A 137 23.19 -6.07 13.90
N LYS A 138 24.21 -5.51 14.59
CA LYS A 138 25.64 -5.87 14.41
C LYS A 138 25.90 -7.30 14.90
N LYS A 139 25.44 -7.65 16.11
CA LYS A 139 25.65 -8.97 16.74
C LYS A 139 25.05 -10.14 15.94
N ILE A 140 23.94 -9.92 15.21
CA ILE A 140 23.36 -10.96 14.36
C ILE A 140 24.31 -11.36 13.20
N GLY A 141 25.25 -10.48 12.81
CA GLY A 141 26.31 -10.78 11.84
C GLY A 141 27.40 -11.72 12.38
N GLU A 142 27.52 -11.87 13.70
CA GLU A 142 28.58 -12.64 14.38
C GLU A 142 28.09 -14.01 14.93
N ARG A 143 26.87 -14.43 14.62
CA ARG A 143 26.36 -15.72 15.09
C ARG A 143 27.17 -16.88 14.49
N THR A 144 27.95 -17.51 15.32
CA THR A 144 28.62 -18.79 15.02
C THR A 144 27.56 -19.86 14.84
N GLY A 145 27.46 -20.44 13.66
CA GLY A 145 26.59 -21.60 13.43
C GLY A 145 26.99 -22.77 14.33
N LYS A 146 26.06 -23.74 14.55
CA LYS A 146 26.31 -24.96 15.36
C LYS A 146 27.57 -25.75 14.95
N SER A 147 28.16 -25.45 13.80
CA SER A 147 29.40 -26.07 13.27
C SER A 147 30.68 -25.28 13.58
N GLY A 148 30.64 -24.25 14.44
CA GLY A 148 31.83 -23.41 14.74
C GLY A 148 32.24 -22.48 13.58
N ARG A 149 31.55 -22.48 12.46
CA ARG A 149 31.82 -21.64 11.30
C ARG A 149 31.12 -20.32 11.43
N THR A 150 31.89 -19.24 11.55
CA THR A 150 31.35 -17.86 11.56
C THR A 150 30.75 -17.56 10.19
N VAL A 151 29.41 -17.50 10.10
CA VAL A 151 28.74 -17.15 8.85
C VAL A 151 28.75 -15.63 8.72
N ALA A 152 29.89 -15.09 8.31
CA ALA A 152 30.11 -13.66 8.06
C ALA A 152 29.20 -13.05 6.96
N THR A 153 28.50 -13.90 6.21
CA THR A 153 27.70 -13.52 5.04
C THR A 153 26.40 -12.76 5.40
N TYR A 154 25.83 -13.00 6.57
CA TYR A 154 24.55 -12.39 6.95
C TYR A 154 24.72 -10.92 7.38
N GLY A 155 25.84 -10.58 8.00
CA GLY A 155 26.15 -9.21 8.45
C GLY A 155 26.43 -8.23 7.30
N LYS A 156 27.15 -8.67 6.29
CA LYS A 156 27.43 -7.84 5.09
C LYS A 156 26.14 -7.54 4.31
N SER A 157 25.29 -8.52 4.10
CA SER A 157 24.05 -8.32 3.35
C SER A 157 23.03 -7.43 4.06
N ARG A 158 23.05 -7.34 5.39
CA ARG A 158 22.21 -6.39 6.15
C ARG A 158 22.77 -4.96 6.11
N ARG A 159 24.08 -4.78 6.19
CA ARG A 159 24.72 -3.47 6.03
C ARG A 159 24.51 -2.89 4.64
N GLU A 160 24.67 -3.71 3.60
CA GLU A 160 24.48 -3.32 2.21
C GLU A 160 23.03 -3.00 1.86
N ARG A 161 22.06 -3.59 2.59
CA ARG A 161 20.62 -3.36 2.41
C ARG A 161 20.03 -2.25 3.29
N GLY A 162 20.84 -1.40 3.91
CA GLY A 162 20.37 -0.29 4.73
C GLY A 162 20.08 -0.69 6.18
N ALA A 163 20.98 -1.45 6.81
CA ALA A 163 20.87 -1.88 8.21
C ALA A 163 20.66 -0.73 9.22
N VAL A 164 20.96 0.50 8.82
CA VAL A 164 20.71 1.74 9.57
C VAL A 164 19.32 2.30 9.33
N ASN A 165 18.61 1.88 8.27
CA ASN A 165 17.27 2.37 8.00
C ASN A 165 16.28 1.77 9.01
N PRO A 166 15.52 2.61 9.75
CA PRO A 166 14.59 2.14 10.78
C PRO A 166 13.54 1.14 10.28
N LEU A 167 13.06 1.30 9.05
CA LEU A 167 12.00 0.47 8.49
C LEU A 167 12.51 -0.73 7.69
N ILE A 168 13.82 -0.82 7.40
CA ILE A 168 14.39 -1.90 6.61
C ILE A 168 15.32 -2.75 7.47
N ASP A 169 14.85 -3.94 7.85
CA ASP A 169 15.70 -5.00 8.40
C ASP A 169 15.89 -6.12 7.36
N THR A 170 14.90 -6.97 7.17
CA THR A 170 14.92 -8.04 6.16
C THR A 170 14.28 -7.61 4.83
N GLY A 171 13.57 -6.51 4.83
CA GLY A 171 12.78 -6.02 3.70
C GLY A 171 11.46 -6.77 3.50
N GLN A 172 11.12 -7.74 4.37
CA GLN A 172 9.88 -8.51 4.26
C GLN A 172 8.64 -7.63 4.36
N LEU A 173 8.57 -6.71 5.35
CA LEU A 173 7.45 -5.80 5.50
C LEU A 173 7.27 -4.92 4.26
N ARG A 174 8.36 -4.33 3.72
CA ARG A 174 8.29 -3.54 2.49
C ARG A 174 7.75 -4.34 1.31
N LYS A 175 8.15 -5.60 1.17
CA LYS A 175 7.66 -6.52 0.12
C LYS A 175 6.20 -6.93 0.33
N ALA A 176 5.76 -7.01 1.59
CA ALA A 176 4.38 -7.38 1.94
C ALA A 176 3.36 -6.31 1.54
N TYR A 177 3.74 -5.03 1.51
CA TYR A 177 2.84 -4.00 1.00
C TYR A 177 2.53 -4.21 -0.47
N THR A 178 1.26 -4.30 -0.78
CA THR A 178 0.74 -4.48 -2.13
C THR A 178 -0.63 -3.82 -2.27
N TYR A 179 -1.25 -3.94 -3.44
CA TYR A 179 -2.62 -3.49 -3.65
C TYR A 179 -3.52 -4.63 -4.09
N VAL A 180 -4.81 -4.47 -3.86
CA VAL A 180 -5.87 -5.39 -4.31
C VAL A 180 -7.05 -4.56 -4.79
N VAL A 181 -7.59 -4.89 -5.97
CA VAL A 181 -8.86 -4.33 -6.46
C VAL A 181 -9.97 -5.32 -6.14
N ARG A 182 -11.00 -4.90 -5.41
CA ARG A 182 -12.14 -5.74 -5.00
C ARG A 182 -13.46 -5.11 -5.38
N LYS A 183 -14.45 -5.93 -5.71
CA LYS A 183 -15.82 -5.48 -5.88
C LYS A 183 -16.38 -4.98 -4.55
N LYS A 184 -17.07 -3.85 -4.59
CA LYS A 184 -17.75 -3.26 -3.42
C LYS A 184 -18.82 -4.24 -2.91
N GLY A 185 -18.88 -4.46 -1.62
CA GLY A 185 -19.80 -5.43 -1.01
C GLY A 185 -19.18 -6.81 -0.75
N ASN A 186 -17.99 -7.11 -1.28
CA ASN A 186 -17.26 -8.34 -0.98
C ASN A 186 -16.20 -8.15 0.12
N SER A 187 -16.34 -7.08 0.91
CA SER A 187 -15.51 -6.82 2.09
C SER A 187 -16.05 -7.66 3.25
N ALA A 188 -15.67 -8.91 3.28
CA ALA A 188 -15.62 -9.61 4.56
C ALA A 188 -14.47 -8.96 5.37
N LEU A 189 -14.73 -7.80 5.97
CA LEU A 189 -13.97 -7.33 7.12
C LEU A 189 -14.31 -8.30 8.26
N VAL A 190 -13.59 -9.42 8.28
CA VAL A 190 -13.52 -10.25 9.48
C VAL A 190 -12.60 -9.52 10.44
N VAL A 191 -13.16 -8.54 11.15
CA VAL A 191 -12.60 -8.09 12.42
C VAL A 191 -12.97 -9.20 13.42
N ARG A 192 -12.06 -10.09 13.67
CA ARG A 192 -12.06 -10.98 14.83
C ARG A 192 -11.06 -10.47 15.85
#